data_dce53718144a4600f57815ff002c8f2d
#
_entry.id   dce53718144a4600f57815ff002c8f2d
#
_cell.length_a   1.000
_cell.length_b   1.000
_cell.length_c   1.000
_cell.angle_alpha   90.00
_cell.angle_beta   90.00
_cell.angle_gamma   90.00
#
_symmetry.space_group_name_H-M   'P 1'
#
loop_
_entity.id
_entity.type
_entity.pdbx_description
1 polymer ?
#
loop_
_entity_poly.entity_id
_entity_poly.type
_entity_poly.pdbx_seq_one_letter_code
_entity_poly.pdbx_strand_id
1 'polypeptide(L)'
;WSWHIWITDSSNEELLAAAETYVMAPAYEQAYGAGSAVMMDRNLGAIYKEDGPYARSFRATLFQWGRKDPFPWGQIVFDENNVPLTFLSTWSPVLSSGSPGSYEGYTGNTWYATAHPETFIATTNATSYDWYYGAGAGNGASYRNDELWGNPLGYNAGQTTTKTLFDPCPPGWVVPHPYVFTAFTTTGSSAAVSSGDVNVSGSFLQGWNFLYDGTNTTFYPGVGFRYDEYAVFSFLSAGYYWSSSPAVSDLAGAAYFGLTATNVYIAATDPRGFGLPVRCMRE
;
A
#
# COMPACT_ATOMS: atom_id res chain seq x y z
N TRP A 1 0.71 -1.56 23.19
CA TRP A 1 -0.32 -2.11 22.30
C TRP A 1 -1.07 -0.95 21.67
N SER A 2 -1.10 -0.84 20.34
CA SER A 2 -1.94 0.10 19.61
C SER A 2 -3.19 -0.63 19.09
N TRP A 3 -4.33 0.05 19.17
CA TRP A 3 -5.59 -0.41 18.58
C TRP A 3 -5.92 0.54 17.45
N HIS A 4 -6.00 0.02 16.23
CA HIS A 4 -6.44 0.82 15.08
C HIS A 4 -7.93 0.62 14.91
N ILE A 5 -8.68 1.72 15.04
CA ILE A 5 -10.13 1.73 14.84
C ILE A 5 -10.37 2.35 13.48
N TRP A 6 -10.89 1.56 12.56
CA TRP A 6 -11.36 2.04 11.28
C TRP A 6 -12.86 2.31 11.36
N ILE A 7 -13.23 3.58 11.24
CA ILE A 7 -14.62 4.00 11.20
C ILE A 7 -15.04 4.08 9.74
N THR A 8 -16.01 3.29 9.35
CA THR A 8 -16.60 3.25 8.02
C THR A 8 -18.12 3.27 8.12
N ASP A 9 -18.80 3.60 7.02
CA ASP A 9 -20.27 3.57 6.90
C ASP A 9 -20.83 2.14 6.81
N SER A 10 -19.95 1.15 6.71
CA SER A 10 -20.31 -0.24 6.43
C SER A 10 -19.80 -1.18 7.52
N SER A 11 -20.61 -2.14 7.92
CA SER A 11 -20.19 -3.28 8.73
C SER A 11 -19.25 -4.20 7.94
N ASN A 12 -18.57 -5.13 8.63
CA ASN A 12 -17.73 -6.13 7.95
C ASN A 12 -18.54 -7.03 7.02
N GLU A 13 -19.79 -7.31 7.34
CA GLU A 13 -20.71 -8.09 6.49
C GLU A 13 -21.07 -7.32 5.22
N GLU A 14 -21.32 -6.03 5.32
CA GLU A 14 -21.58 -5.16 4.17
C GLU A 14 -20.35 -4.99 3.30
N LEU A 15 -19.14 -4.87 3.89
CA LEU A 15 -17.89 -4.85 3.14
C LEU A 15 -17.66 -6.17 2.36
N LEU A 16 -18.00 -7.30 2.97
CA LEU A 16 -17.93 -8.60 2.30
C LEU A 16 -18.96 -8.73 1.17
N ALA A 17 -20.18 -8.18 1.37
CA ALA A 17 -21.23 -8.19 0.35
C ALA A 17 -20.93 -7.24 -0.81
N ALA A 18 -20.25 -6.13 -0.55
CA ALA A 18 -19.81 -5.15 -1.55
C ALA A 18 -18.48 -5.50 -2.24
N ALA A 19 -17.85 -6.60 -1.84
CA ALA A 19 -16.54 -6.99 -2.35
C ALA A 19 -16.59 -7.27 -3.87
N GLU A 20 -15.53 -6.88 -4.54
CA GLU A 20 -15.39 -6.89 -6.00
C GLU A 20 -14.49 -8.06 -6.43
N THR A 21 -14.93 -8.85 -7.39
CA THR A 21 -14.14 -9.98 -7.91
C THR A 21 -13.31 -9.54 -9.10
N TYR A 22 -12.00 -9.40 -8.92
CA TYR A 22 -11.06 -9.06 -9.98
C TYR A 22 -10.66 -10.31 -10.76
N VAL A 23 -10.86 -10.29 -12.07
CA VAL A 23 -10.48 -11.38 -12.97
C VAL A 23 -9.06 -11.11 -13.48
N MET A 24 -8.10 -11.88 -13.02
CA MET A 24 -6.70 -11.72 -13.41
C MET A 24 -6.48 -12.03 -14.89
N ALA A 25 -5.47 -11.43 -15.50
CA ALA A 25 -5.11 -11.73 -16.87
C ALA A 25 -4.73 -13.22 -17.04
N PRO A 26 -5.12 -13.88 -18.14
CA PRO A 26 -4.97 -15.36 -18.33
C PRO A 26 -3.56 -15.89 -18.10
N ALA A 27 -2.53 -15.10 -18.38
CA ALA A 27 -1.13 -15.48 -18.15
C ALA A 27 -0.82 -15.75 -16.66
N TYR A 28 -1.65 -15.25 -15.74
CA TYR A 28 -1.48 -15.35 -14.29
C TYR A 28 -2.53 -16.22 -13.60
N GLU A 29 -3.59 -16.63 -14.29
CA GLU A 29 -4.63 -17.51 -13.77
C GLU A 29 -4.04 -18.82 -13.22
N GLN A 30 -3.08 -19.39 -13.93
CA GLN A 30 -2.44 -20.64 -13.57
C GLN A 30 -1.60 -20.55 -12.30
N ALA A 31 -1.12 -19.34 -11.97
CA ALA A 31 -0.26 -19.12 -10.82
C ALA A 31 -1.03 -19.03 -9.50
N TYR A 32 -2.31 -18.66 -9.54
CA TYR A 32 -3.15 -18.39 -8.38
C TYR A 32 -4.38 -19.29 -8.28
N GLY A 33 -4.45 -20.34 -9.06
CA GLY A 33 -5.48 -21.38 -9.00
C GLY A 33 -6.82 -20.98 -9.60
N ALA A 34 -7.47 -19.94 -9.11
CA ALA A 34 -8.83 -19.58 -9.53
C ALA A 34 -8.90 -18.44 -10.58
N GLY A 35 -7.79 -17.81 -10.93
CA GLY A 35 -7.76 -16.70 -11.88
C GLY A 35 -8.51 -15.44 -11.43
N SER A 36 -8.91 -15.37 -10.16
CA SER A 36 -9.67 -14.26 -9.61
C SER A 36 -9.28 -13.97 -8.15
N ALA A 37 -9.51 -12.72 -7.73
CA ALA A 37 -9.31 -12.28 -6.37
C ALA A 37 -10.51 -11.42 -5.92
N VAL A 38 -10.91 -11.55 -4.67
CA VAL A 38 -12.01 -10.76 -4.08
C VAL A 38 -11.42 -9.59 -3.31
N MET A 39 -11.71 -8.38 -3.74
CA MET A 39 -11.14 -7.14 -3.23
C MET A 39 -12.18 -6.31 -2.48
N MET A 40 -11.75 -5.53 -1.50
CA MET A 40 -12.58 -4.46 -0.95
C MET A 40 -12.93 -3.44 -2.02
N ASP A 41 -14.10 -2.86 -1.93
CA ASP A 41 -14.59 -1.78 -2.80
C ASP A 41 -13.95 -0.41 -2.51
N ARG A 42 -13.13 -0.32 -1.46
CA ARG A 42 -12.50 0.91 -0.96
C ARG A 42 -11.11 0.67 -0.38
N ASN A 43 -10.34 1.74 -0.25
CA ASN A 43 -9.05 1.71 0.41
C ASN A 43 -9.20 1.58 1.93
N LEU A 44 -8.23 0.96 2.59
CA LEU A 44 -8.18 0.88 4.04
C LEU A 44 -8.11 2.30 4.65
N GLY A 45 -9.02 2.58 5.58
CA GLY A 45 -9.20 3.91 6.17
C GLY A 45 -10.21 4.82 5.43
N ALA A 46 -10.66 4.47 4.23
CA ALA A 46 -11.73 5.21 3.56
C ALA A 46 -13.09 4.95 4.22
N ILE A 47 -13.91 6.00 4.36
CA ILE A 47 -15.24 5.90 4.99
C ILE A 47 -16.25 5.26 4.03
N TYR A 48 -16.23 5.66 2.76
CA TYR A 48 -17.19 5.24 1.75
C TYR A 48 -16.51 4.56 0.57
N LYS A 49 -17.31 3.80 -0.20
CA LYS A 49 -16.93 3.41 -1.55
C LYS A 49 -16.70 4.67 -2.39
N GLU A 50 -15.68 4.62 -3.21
CA GLU A 50 -15.31 5.74 -4.05
C GLU A 50 -16.01 5.68 -5.39
N ASP A 51 -16.83 6.70 -5.69
CA ASP A 51 -17.59 6.79 -6.93
C ASP A 51 -17.10 7.91 -7.87
N GLY A 52 -15.90 8.49 -7.58
CA GLY A 52 -15.38 9.51 -8.47
C GLY A 52 -14.49 10.56 -7.81
N PRO A 53 -14.03 11.54 -8.60
CA PRO A 53 -12.87 12.38 -8.29
C PRO A 53 -13.06 13.42 -7.17
N TYR A 54 -14.27 13.63 -6.70
CA TYR A 54 -14.59 14.72 -5.76
C TYR A 54 -14.92 14.24 -4.34
N ALA A 55 -15.00 12.96 -4.13
CA ALA A 55 -15.28 12.41 -2.82
C ALA A 55 -14.06 12.57 -1.90
N ARG A 56 -14.14 13.46 -0.93
CA ARG A 56 -13.07 13.64 0.09
C ARG A 56 -12.85 12.38 0.93
N SER A 57 -13.79 11.46 0.91
CA SER A 57 -13.78 10.19 1.63
C SER A 57 -12.85 9.13 1.03
N PHE A 58 -12.33 9.31 -0.19
CA PHE A 58 -11.39 8.37 -0.80
C PHE A 58 -9.97 8.43 -0.22
N ARG A 59 -9.72 9.38 0.66
CA ARG A 59 -8.42 9.56 1.29
C ARG A 59 -8.18 8.44 2.28
N ALA A 60 -7.43 7.46 1.81
CA ALA A 60 -7.02 6.31 2.59
C ALA A 60 -6.01 6.69 3.68
N THR A 61 -5.81 5.81 4.63
CA THR A 61 -4.61 5.83 5.45
C THR A 61 -3.42 5.28 4.65
N LEU A 62 -2.23 5.73 5.00
CA LEU A 62 -0.98 5.29 4.40
C LEU A 62 -0.25 4.34 5.34
N PHE A 63 0.52 3.42 4.77
CA PHE A 63 1.29 2.44 5.52
C PHE A 63 2.72 2.38 4.98
N GLN A 64 3.70 2.30 5.87
CA GLN A 64 5.03 1.83 5.48
C GLN A 64 4.96 0.32 5.26
N TRP A 65 5.61 -0.19 4.21
CA TRP A 65 5.49 -1.60 3.86
C TRP A 65 5.93 -2.52 5.02
N GLY A 66 5.09 -3.45 5.38
CA GLY A 66 5.34 -4.35 6.51
C GLY A 66 4.91 -3.80 7.87
N ARG A 67 4.37 -2.57 7.97
CA ARG A 67 3.81 -2.02 9.22
C ARG A 67 2.30 -2.16 9.26
N LYS A 68 1.82 -2.42 10.46
CA LYS A 68 0.38 -2.42 10.78
C LYS A 68 -0.17 -1.02 11.01
N ASP A 69 0.68 -0.09 11.44
CA ASP A 69 0.26 1.24 11.90
C ASP A 69 -0.11 2.14 10.73
N PRO A 70 -1.32 2.74 10.74
CA PRO A 70 -1.77 3.67 9.73
C PRO A 70 -1.20 5.06 9.97
N PHE A 71 -0.86 5.75 8.87
CA PHE A 71 -0.50 7.16 8.87
C PHE A 71 -1.58 7.96 8.15
N PRO A 72 -1.96 9.14 8.67
CA PRO A 72 -2.99 9.93 8.03
C PRO A 72 -2.55 10.40 6.66
N TRP A 73 -3.49 10.39 5.71
CA TRP A 73 -3.34 11.06 4.44
C TRP A 73 -3.50 12.56 4.63
N GLY A 74 -2.57 13.36 4.12
CA GLY A 74 -2.65 14.82 4.18
C GLY A 74 -1.75 15.45 5.24
N GLN A 75 -1.63 16.76 5.11
CA GLN A 75 -0.74 17.59 5.94
C GLN A 75 -1.39 18.11 7.23
N ILE A 76 -2.71 18.00 7.32
CA ILE A 76 -3.48 18.54 8.43
C ILE A 76 -4.43 17.45 8.93
N VAL A 77 -4.31 17.11 10.20
CA VAL A 77 -5.25 16.32 10.97
C VAL A 77 -5.88 17.23 12.02
N PHE A 78 -7.09 16.97 12.39
CA PHE A 78 -7.81 17.75 13.39
C PHE A 78 -7.95 16.95 14.68
N ASP A 79 -7.83 17.61 15.82
CA ASP A 79 -8.13 17.01 17.12
C ASP A 79 -9.66 16.93 17.37
N GLU A 80 -10.06 16.42 18.52
CA GLU A 80 -11.46 16.30 18.92
C GLU A 80 -12.22 17.61 19.02
N ASN A 81 -11.49 18.75 19.10
CA ASN A 81 -12.06 20.09 19.15
C ASN A 81 -12.05 20.78 17.77
N ASN A 82 -11.73 20.01 16.72
CA ASN A 82 -11.60 20.51 15.35
C ASN A 82 -10.49 21.57 15.18
N VAL A 83 -9.46 21.51 16.03
CA VAL A 83 -8.26 22.34 15.91
C VAL A 83 -7.27 21.62 14.98
N PRO A 84 -6.75 22.28 13.95
CA PRO A 84 -5.79 21.67 13.04
C PRO A 84 -4.49 21.36 13.77
N LEU A 85 -4.14 20.08 13.78
CA LEU A 85 -2.84 19.62 14.21
C LEU A 85 -1.89 19.66 13.00
N THR A 86 -0.89 20.52 13.05
CA THR A 86 0.11 20.63 11.98
C THR A 86 1.10 19.46 12.12
N PHE A 87 0.83 18.36 11.46
CA PHE A 87 1.58 17.12 11.61
C PHE A 87 2.98 17.11 10.98
N LEU A 88 3.28 18.05 10.11
CA LEU A 88 4.49 17.98 9.30
C LEU A 88 5.79 18.26 10.03
N SER A 89 5.75 18.92 11.16
CA SER A 89 7.00 19.29 11.87
C SER A 89 7.22 18.54 13.17
N THR A 90 6.20 17.86 13.71
CA THR A 90 6.25 17.25 15.03
C THR A 90 6.03 15.73 15.02
N TRP A 91 5.55 15.16 13.90
CA TRP A 91 5.23 13.74 13.78
C TRP A 91 6.37 12.87 13.29
N SER A 92 7.49 13.46 13.08
CA SER A 92 8.70 12.72 12.87
C SER A 92 9.73 13.20 13.85
N PRO A 93 9.93 12.54 14.93
CA PRO A 93 11.27 12.21 15.20
C PRO A 93 11.61 11.25 14.05
N VAL A 94 12.14 11.84 12.97
CA VAL A 94 12.81 11.10 11.92
C VAL A 94 13.89 10.32 12.62
N LEU A 95 13.60 9.09 12.99
CA LEU A 95 14.67 8.17 13.27
C LEU A 95 15.32 7.90 11.93
N SER A 96 16.31 8.71 11.60
CA SER A 96 17.19 8.36 10.52
C SER A 96 17.71 6.97 10.84
N SER A 97 17.53 6.04 9.93
CA SER A 97 18.07 4.68 10.03
C SER A 97 19.59 4.62 10.16
N GLY A 98 20.23 5.72 10.47
CA GLY A 98 21.67 5.91 10.65
C GLY A 98 22.04 6.75 11.84
N SER A 99 21.09 7.22 12.67
CA SER A 99 21.44 7.97 13.88
C SER A 99 22.07 7.03 14.91
N PRO A 100 23.16 7.47 15.57
CA PRO A 100 23.70 6.78 16.74
C PRO A 100 22.60 6.72 17.80
N GLY A 101 22.17 5.52 18.15
CA GLY A 101 20.99 5.28 18.99
C GLY A 101 19.77 4.79 18.23
N SER A 102 19.76 4.82 16.91
CA SER A 102 18.89 3.97 16.09
C SER A 102 19.41 2.54 16.24
N TYR A 103 19.05 2.02 17.25
CA TYR A 103 18.96 0.68 17.78
C TYR A 103 19.84 -0.40 17.17
N GLU A 104 20.45 -1.11 18.07
CA GLU A 104 21.25 -2.29 17.83
C GLU A 104 20.47 -3.30 16.97
N GLY A 105 20.55 -3.14 15.64
CA GLY A 105 19.98 -4.06 14.68
C GLY A 105 18.46 -3.94 14.44
N TYR A 106 17.99 -4.75 13.53
CA TYR A 106 16.62 -4.83 12.99
C TYR A 106 15.51 -4.98 14.04
N THR A 107 15.76 -5.64 15.16
CA THR A 107 14.78 -5.78 16.25
C THR A 107 14.46 -4.46 16.95
N GLY A 108 15.39 -3.52 16.92
CA GLY A 108 15.21 -2.20 17.53
C GLY A 108 14.15 -1.35 16.83
N ASN A 109 14.17 -1.31 15.51
CA ASN A 109 13.17 -0.52 14.75
C ASN A 109 11.75 -1.10 14.90
N THR A 110 11.59 -2.41 14.92
CA THR A 110 10.29 -3.05 15.16
C THR A 110 9.80 -2.76 16.57
N TRP A 111 10.68 -2.84 17.57
CA TRP A 111 10.32 -2.49 18.95
C TRP A 111 9.93 -1.02 19.07
N TYR A 112 10.70 -0.14 18.45
CA TYR A 112 10.40 1.29 18.45
C TYR A 112 9.06 1.58 17.76
N ALA A 113 8.82 1.03 16.57
CA ALA A 113 7.56 1.18 15.85
C ALA A 113 6.36 0.67 16.66
N THR A 114 6.56 -0.44 17.40
CA THR A 114 5.51 -0.98 18.29
C THR A 114 5.24 -0.09 19.49
N ALA A 115 6.28 0.54 20.05
CA ALA A 115 6.16 1.45 21.18
C ALA A 115 5.65 2.85 20.77
N HIS A 116 5.91 3.24 19.51
CA HIS A 116 5.57 4.54 18.92
C HIS A 116 4.84 4.36 17.58
N PRO A 117 3.62 3.80 17.58
CA PRO A 117 2.87 3.49 16.36
C PRO A 117 2.56 4.73 15.52
N GLU A 118 2.48 5.90 16.15
CA GLU A 118 2.26 7.20 15.50
C GLU A 118 3.48 7.72 14.75
N THR A 119 4.67 7.16 14.97
CA THR A 119 5.91 7.68 14.36
C THR A 119 6.16 7.10 12.99
N PHE A 120 6.21 7.95 11.98
CA PHE A 120 6.68 7.58 10.65
C PHE A 120 8.22 7.48 10.67
N ILE A 121 8.76 6.32 10.37
CA ILE A 121 10.22 6.08 10.40
C ILE A 121 10.78 6.45 9.04
N ALA A 122 11.38 7.65 8.95
CA ALA A 122 12.02 8.08 7.72
C ALA A 122 13.39 7.41 7.54
N THR A 123 13.73 7.11 6.32
CA THR A 123 15.01 6.53 5.93
C THR A 123 15.86 7.57 5.24
N THR A 124 16.97 7.99 5.85
CA THR A 124 17.83 9.08 5.34
C THR A 124 18.99 8.60 4.48
N ASN A 125 19.07 7.31 4.24
CA ASN A 125 20.23 6.74 3.54
C ASN A 125 19.75 5.91 2.34
N ALA A 126 20.22 6.29 1.16
CA ALA A 126 19.95 5.60 -0.11
C ALA A 126 20.25 4.08 -0.09
N THR A 127 21.02 3.60 0.85
CA THR A 127 21.32 2.17 0.99
C THR A 127 20.34 1.42 1.90
N SER A 128 19.55 2.10 2.70
CA SER A 128 18.62 1.46 3.64
C SER A 128 17.17 1.47 3.20
N TYR A 129 16.64 2.53 2.68
CA TYR A 129 15.27 2.72 2.16
C TYR A 129 14.15 1.85 2.81
N ASP A 130 14.44 1.24 3.94
CA ASP A 130 13.58 0.32 4.67
C ASP A 130 13.51 0.75 6.13
N TRP A 131 12.31 1.05 6.60
CA TRP A 131 12.07 1.48 7.99
C TRP A 131 12.49 0.41 9.02
N TYR A 132 12.40 -0.87 8.63
CA TYR A 132 12.73 -2.01 9.47
C TYR A 132 14.26 -2.15 9.68
N TYR A 133 15.04 -1.66 8.74
CA TYR A 133 16.47 -1.88 8.68
C TYR A 133 17.26 -0.79 9.39
N GLY A 134 18.04 -1.14 10.42
CA GLY A 134 18.96 -0.22 11.10
C GLY A 134 20.31 -0.11 10.38
N ALA A 135 20.88 1.11 10.32
CA ALA A 135 22.21 1.32 9.77
C ALA A 135 23.27 0.57 10.60
N GLY A 136 24.15 -0.12 9.92
CA GLY A 136 25.27 -0.84 10.54
C GLY A 136 25.35 -2.31 10.15
N ALA A 137 24.30 -2.85 9.60
CA ALA A 137 24.23 -4.27 9.26
C ALA A 137 24.70 -4.64 7.84
N GLY A 138 25.21 -3.69 7.04
CA GLY A 138 25.58 -3.93 5.64
C GLY A 138 24.38 -4.19 4.73
N ASN A 139 24.50 -4.02 3.42
CA ASN A 139 23.40 -4.15 2.46
C ASN A 139 22.87 -5.59 2.25
N GLY A 140 23.05 -6.49 3.22
CA GLY A 140 22.69 -7.90 3.06
C GLY A 140 21.21 -8.18 3.27
N ALA A 141 20.63 -9.01 2.41
CA ALA A 141 19.26 -9.51 2.49
C ALA A 141 18.92 -10.16 3.85
N SER A 142 19.92 -10.64 4.59
CA SER A 142 19.76 -11.34 5.87
C SER A 142 19.23 -10.48 7.03
N TYR A 143 19.14 -9.18 6.86
CA TYR A 143 18.69 -8.25 7.92
C TYR A 143 17.33 -7.64 7.65
N ARG A 144 16.68 -8.00 6.56
CA ARG A 144 15.33 -7.56 6.20
C ARG A 144 14.32 -8.65 6.52
N ASN A 145 13.12 -8.25 6.83
CA ASN A 145 12.03 -9.20 7.00
C ASN A 145 11.06 -9.10 5.82
N ASP A 146 11.13 -10.06 4.93
CA ASP A 146 10.29 -10.16 3.76
C ASP A 146 8.92 -10.80 4.06
N GLU A 147 8.72 -11.30 5.29
CA GLU A 147 7.51 -12.02 5.70
C GLU A 147 6.49 -11.12 6.41
N LEU A 148 6.79 -9.83 6.60
CA LEU A 148 5.95 -8.94 7.42
C LEU A 148 4.48 -8.92 6.96
N TRP A 149 4.21 -8.95 5.66
CA TRP A 149 2.86 -9.03 5.11
C TRP A 149 2.54 -10.39 4.47
N GLY A 150 3.26 -11.44 4.85
CA GLY A 150 2.90 -12.82 4.58
C GLY A 150 3.11 -13.31 3.15
N ASN A 151 3.95 -12.64 2.36
CA ASN A 151 4.33 -13.07 1.02
C ASN A 151 5.86 -12.97 0.82
N PRO A 152 6.64 -13.91 1.37
CA PRO A 152 8.10 -13.78 1.50
C PRO A 152 8.88 -13.93 0.18
N LEU A 153 8.29 -14.51 -0.85
CA LEU A 153 9.02 -14.90 -2.07
C LEU A 153 8.92 -13.87 -3.20
N GLY A 154 8.48 -12.66 -2.89
CA GLY A 154 8.33 -11.62 -3.88
C GLY A 154 7.13 -11.83 -4.80
N TYR A 155 7.10 -11.12 -5.92
CA TYR A 155 6.00 -11.21 -6.89
C TYR A 155 6.15 -12.36 -7.88
N ASN A 156 6.83 -13.44 -7.51
CA ASN A 156 6.90 -14.64 -8.34
C ASN A 156 5.57 -15.39 -8.29
N ALA A 157 5.16 -15.87 -9.44
CA ALA A 157 3.91 -16.60 -9.62
C ALA A 157 3.74 -17.76 -8.62
N GLY A 158 2.55 -17.96 -8.10
CA GLY A 158 2.19 -19.09 -7.24
C GLY A 158 2.19 -18.80 -5.74
N GLN A 159 2.28 -17.55 -5.33
CA GLN A 159 2.30 -17.17 -3.93
C GLN A 159 0.92 -16.73 -3.45
N THR A 160 0.45 -17.34 -2.36
CA THR A 160 -0.70 -16.84 -1.60
C THR A 160 -0.24 -15.97 -0.46
N THR A 161 -0.90 -14.85 -0.23
CA THR A 161 -0.64 -14.02 0.94
C THR A 161 -1.28 -14.69 2.17
N THR A 162 -0.48 -14.90 3.20
CA THR A 162 -0.97 -15.40 4.49
C THR A 162 -0.99 -14.26 5.49
N LYS A 163 -2.12 -14.07 6.19
CA LYS A 163 -2.25 -13.01 7.18
C LYS A 163 -1.23 -13.13 8.30
N THR A 164 -0.55 -12.03 8.60
CA THR A 164 0.40 -11.91 9.71
C THR A 164 -0.10 -10.93 10.76
N LEU A 165 0.62 -10.83 11.88
CA LEU A 165 0.35 -9.82 12.91
C LEU A 165 0.65 -8.38 12.44
N PHE A 166 1.44 -8.23 11.40
CA PHE A 166 1.85 -6.93 10.83
C PHE A 166 0.95 -6.50 9.67
N ASP A 167 0.09 -7.39 9.18
CA ASP A 167 -0.86 -7.07 8.11
C ASP A 167 -1.93 -6.10 8.64
N PRO A 168 -2.12 -4.92 8.01
CA PRO A 168 -3.04 -3.89 8.49
C PRO A 168 -4.51 -4.17 8.19
N CYS A 169 -4.80 -5.10 7.30
CA CYS A 169 -6.16 -5.41 6.89
C CYS A 169 -6.98 -6.03 8.05
N PRO A 170 -8.28 -5.83 8.12
CA PRO A 170 -9.12 -6.43 9.15
C PRO A 170 -9.18 -7.97 9.03
N PRO A 171 -9.71 -8.67 10.04
CA PRO A 171 -9.88 -10.12 10.00
C PRO A 171 -10.64 -10.59 8.77
N GLY A 172 -10.16 -11.67 8.11
CA GLY A 172 -10.70 -12.19 6.85
C GLY A 172 -10.22 -11.46 5.60
N TRP A 173 -9.32 -10.49 5.76
CA TRP A 173 -8.71 -9.71 4.71
C TRP A 173 -7.20 -9.63 4.87
N VAL A 174 -6.48 -9.56 3.76
CA VAL A 174 -5.01 -9.47 3.70
C VAL A 174 -4.57 -8.38 2.72
N VAL A 175 -3.34 -7.91 2.85
CA VAL A 175 -2.71 -7.08 1.82
C VAL A 175 -2.58 -7.92 0.54
N PRO A 176 -3.03 -7.43 -0.62
CA PRO A 176 -3.08 -8.24 -1.84
C PRO A 176 -1.68 -8.53 -2.39
N HIS A 177 -1.53 -9.68 -3.05
CA HIS A 177 -0.37 -9.90 -3.92
C HIS A 177 -0.50 -9.04 -5.19
N PRO A 178 0.61 -8.67 -5.86
CA PRO A 178 0.57 -7.68 -6.96
C PRO A 178 -0.23 -8.15 -8.18
N TYR A 179 -0.37 -9.45 -8.40
CA TYR A 179 -1.03 -9.98 -9.60
C TYR A 179 -2.55 -9.81 -9.62
N VAL A 180 -3.18 -9.43 -8.50
CA VAL A 180 -4.60 -9.04 -8.51
C VAL A 180 -4.85 -7.85 -9.43
N PHE A 181 -3.87 -6.98 -9.57
CA PHE A 181 -3.95 -5.80 -10.43
C PHE A 181 -3.77 -6.11 -11.93
N THR A 182 -3.43 -7.35 -12.29
CA THR A 182 -3.40 -7.78 -13.69
C THR A 182 -4.79 -7.75 -14.33
N ALA A 183 -5.86 -7.78 -13.53
CA ALA A 183 -7.23 -7.53 -13.97
C ALA A 183 -7.37 -6.18 -14.72
N PHE A 184 -6.52 -5.22 -14.40
CA PHE A 184 -6.56 -3.86 -14.97
C PHE A 184 -5.81 -3.72 -16.30
N THR A 185 -5.19 -4.79 -16.79
CA THR A 185 -4.52 -4.81 -18.08
C THR A 185 -4.87 -6.09 -18.85
N THR A 186 -4.75 -6.05 -20.17
CA THR A 186 -4.96 -7.22 -21.02
C THR A 186 -3.76 -8.18 -21.03
N THR A 187 -2.57 -7.67 -20.66
CA THR A 187 -1.30 -8.41 -20.73
C THR A 187 -0.78 -8.82 -19.35
N GLY A 188 -1.30 -8.21 -18.27
CA GLY A 188 -0.80 -8.38 -16.90
C GLY A 188 0.53 -7.69 -16.61
N SER A 189 0.99 -6.82 -17.50
CA SER A 189 2.24 -6.08 -17.38
C SER A 189 2.00 -4.56 -17.34
N SER A 190 3.04 -3.79 -17.06
CA SER A 190 2.99 -2.34 -17.15
C SER A 190 2.59 -1.89 -18.56
N ALA A 191 1.64 -0.97 -18.66
CA ALA A 191 1.07 -0.50 -19.92
C ALA A 191 0.85 1.02 -19.89
N ALA A 192 0.94 1.65 -21.07
CA ALA A 192 0.45 3.01 -21.27
C ALA A 192 -1.06 2.99 -21.47
N VAL A 193 -1.80 3.90 -20.86
CA VAL A 193 -3.27 3.97 -20.96
C VAL A 193 -3.76 4.12 -22.39
N SER A 194 -2.99 4.82 -23.23
CA SER A 194 -3.30 5.03 -24.65
C SER A 194 -3.02 3.82 -25.54
N SER A 195 -2.38 2.76 -25.04
CA SER A 195 -2.00 1.59 -25.83
C SER A 195 -3.15 0.60 -26.08
N GLY A 196 -4.27 0.75 -25.38
CA GLY A 196 -5.37 -0.22 -25.40
C GLY A 196 -5.13 -1.46 -24.55
N ASP A 197 -3.99 -1.51 -23.85
CA ASP A 197 -3.64 -2.63 -22.97
C ASP A 197 -4.15 -2.46 -21.53
N VAL A 198 -4.82 -1.34 -21.25
CA VAL A 198 -5.35 -1.01 -19.92
C VAL A 198 -6.88 -1.04 -19.94
N ASN A 199 -7.45 -1.82 -19.02
CA ASN A 199 -8.89 -1.95 -18.82
C ASN A 199 -9.45 -0.77 -18.02
N VAL A 200 -9.64 0.38 -18.65
CA VAL A 200 -10.18 1.59 -18.03
C VAL A 200 -11.44 2.08 -18.72
N SER A 201 -12.30 2.76 -17.99
CA SER A 201 -13.49 3.43 -18.51
C SER A 201 -13.40 4.93 -18.27
N GLY A 202 -13.72 5.71 -19.28
CA GLY A 202 -13.71 7.17 -19.21
C GLY A 202 -12.32 7.78 -19.31
N SER A 203 -12.11 8.92 -18.64
CA SER A 203 -10.86 9.67 -18.62
C SER A 203 -10.28 9.74 -17.21
N PHE A 204 -8.98 10.06 -17.11
CA PHE A 204 -8.34 10.28 -15.82
C PHE A 204 -8.92 11.52 -15.13
N LEU A 205 -9.54 11.31 -13.96
CA LEU A 205 -10.11 12.37 -13.14
C LEU A 205 -9.57 12.25 -11.70
N GLN A 206 -8.28 12.54 -11.52
CA GLN A 206 -7.55 12.30 -10.27
C GLN A 206 -7.56 10.82 -9.84
N GLY A 207 -7.64 9.92 -10.80
CA GLY A 207 -7.73 8.47 -10.67
C GLY A 207 -8.37 7.85 -11.90
N TRP A 208 -8.47 6.53 -11.90
CA TRP A 208 -9.06 5.75 -12.99
C TRP A 208 -10.22 4.89 -12.50
N ASN A 209 -11.24 4.76 -13.33
CA ASN A 209 -12.23 3.69 -13.25
C ASN A 209 -11.70 2.46 -13.99
N PHE A 210 -11.21 1.48 -13.28
CA PHE A 210 -10.73 0.22 -13.86
C PHE A 210 -11.88 -0.78 -14.01
N LEU A 211 -11.94 -1.45 -15.15
CA LEU A 211 -12.78 -2.62 -15.35
C LEU A 211 -12.11 -3.83 -14.70
N TYR A 212 -12.73 -4.41 -13.68
CA TYR A 212 -12.13 -5.50 -12.92
C TYR A 212 -12.62 -6.90 -13.30
N ASP A 213 -13.76 -6.99 -13.99
CA ASP A 213 -14.36 -8.23 -14.50
C ASP A 213 -14.77 -8.15 -15.98
N GLY A 214 -14.30 -7.12 -16.68
CA GLY A 214 -14.67 -6.83 -18.07
C GLY A 214 -15.96 -6.02 -18.25
N THR A 215 -16.73 -5.79 -17.19
CA THR A 215 -18.02 -5.08 -17.22
C THR A 215 -18.13 -4.02 -16.14
N ASN A 216 -17.85 -4.38 -14.91
CA ASN A 216 -17.96 -3.51 -13.76
C ASN A 216 -16.69 -2.72 -13.51
N THR A 217 -16.84 -1.52 -12.94
CA THR A 217 -15.72 -0.65 -12.65
C THR A 217 -15.51 -0.44 -11.17
N THR A 218 -14.24 -0.25 -10.81
CA THR A 218 -13.81 0.21 -9.50
C THR A 218 -12.93 1.44 -9.65
N PHE A 219 -13.11 2.43 -8.80
CA PHE A 219 -12.31 3.65 -8.84
C PHE A 219 -11.05 3.51 -7.99
N TYR A 220 -9.91 3.84 -8.58
CA TYR A 220 -8.62 3.95 -7.90
C TYR A 220 -8.13 5.40 -7.97
N PRO A 221 -8.21 6.14 -6.86
CA PRO A 221 -7.79 7.53 -6.82
C PRO A 221 -6.26 7.70 -6.89
N GLY A 222 -5.85 8.80 -7.47
CA GLY A 222 -4.47 9.26 -7.46
C GLY A 222 -4.11 9.90 -6.12
N VAL A 223 -4.08 9.13 -5.05
CA VAL A 223 -3.89 9.65 -3.69
C VAL A 223 -2.46 10.10 -3.38
N GLY A 224 -1.51 9.87 -4.30
CA GLY A 224 -0.11 10.17 -4.05
C GLY A 224 0.52 9.21 -3.04
N PHE A 225 1.61 9.64 -2.44
CA PHE A 225 2.37 8.88 -1.46
C PHE A 225 3.16 9.80 -0.54
N ARG A 226 3.67 9.25 0.55
CA ARG A 226 4.55 9.93 1.48
C ARG A 226 5.98 9.41 1.29
N TYR A 227 6.92 10.33 1.04
CA TYR A 227 8.34 10.00 0.90
C TYR A 227 8.95 9.48 2.21
N ASP A 228 9.93 8.60 2.09
CA ASP A 228 10.67 8.02 3.19
C ASP A 228 11.61 9.00 3.89
N GLU A 229 12.33 9.84 3.14
CA GLU A 229 13.37 10.71 3.69
C GLU A 229 12.83 11.92 4.47
N TYR A 230 11.74 12.53 3.99
CA TYR A 230 11.25 13.81 4.49
C TYR A 230 9.82 13.76 4.98
N ALA A 231 9.18 12.62 4.91
CA ALA A 231 7.77 12.49 5.19
C ALA A 231 6.89 13.48 4.40
N VAL A 232 7.34 13.91 3.21
CA VAL A 232 6.67 14.88 2.35
C VAL A 232 5.69 14.18 1.44
N PHE A 233 4.55 14.81 1.22
CA PHE A 233 3.51 14.32 0.32
C PHE A 233 3.79 14.64 -1.14
N SER A 234 3.57 13.65 -2.02
CA SER A 234 3.36 13.86 -3.44
C SER A 234 1.85 13.85 -3.73
N PHE A 235 1.36 14.80 -4.55
CA PHE A 235 -0.08 15.04 -4.70
C PHE A 235 -0.70 14.45 -5.96
N LEU A 236 -1.91 13.95 -5.83
CA LEU A 236 -3.10 13.81 -6.72
C LEU A 236 -2.93 13.58 -8.25
N SER A 237 -1.73 13.52 -8.79
CA SER A 237 -1.49 13.22 -10.20
C SER A 237 -1.17 11.75 -10.47
N ALA A 238 -0.96 10.99 -9.41
CA ALA A 238 -0.62 9.58 -9.45
C ALA A 238 -1.15 8.83 -8.21
N GLY A 239 -1.45 7.56 -8.36
CA GLY A 239 -1.79 6.66 -7.25
C GLY A 239 -0.76 5.55 -7.13
N TYR A 240 -0.45 5.16 -5.91
CA TYR A 240 0.48 4.10 -5.57
C TYR A 240 -0.16 3.27 -4.45
N TYR A 241 -0.20 1.96 -4.61
CA TYR A 241 -0.90 1.05 -3.70
C TYR A 241 0.00 -0.12 -3.38
N TRP A 242 0.32 -0.31 -2.11
CA TRP A 242 1.15 -1.44 -1.71
C TRP A 242 0.52 -2.79 -2.08
N SER A 243 1.38 -3.72 -2.46
CA SER A 243 1.11 -5.15 -2.43
C SER A 243 1.90 -5.82 -1.30
N SER A 244 1.58 -7.07 -1.01
CA SER A 244 2.24 -7.85 0.04
C SER A 244 3.65 -8.31 -0.31
N SER A 245 4.07 -8.20 -1.57
CA SER A 245 5.33 -8.77 -2.04
C SER A 245 6.52 -7.84 -1.82
N PRO A 246 7.64 -8.33 -1.26
CA PRO A 246 8.90 -7.64 -1.33
C PRO A 246 9.40 -7.57 -2.78
N ALA A 247 10.29 -6.63 -3.10
CA ALA A 247 10.95 -6.58 -4.39
C ALA A 247 11.95 -7.73 -4.55
N VAL A 248 12.00 -8.33 -5.74
CA VAL A 248 12.91 -9.46 -6.01
C VAL A 248 14.35 -8.98 -6.23
N SER A 249 14.53 -7.86 -6.89
CA SER A 249 15.84 -7.34 -7.30
C SER A 249 16.36 -6.20 -6.43
N ASP A 250 15.48 -5.52 -5.73
CA ASP A 250 15.80 -4.43 -4.83
C ASP A 250 15.43 -4.81 -3.39
N LEU A 251 16.43 -5.17 -2.62
CA LEU A 251 16.26 -5.63 -1.24
C LEU A 251 15.60 -4.60 -0.32
N ALA A 252 15.67 -3.32 -0.68
CA ALA A 252 15.05 -2.23 0.07
C ALA A 252 13.62 -1.94 -0.37
N GLY A 253 13.20 -2.47 -1.50
CA GLY A 253 11.93 -2.20 -2.13
C GLY A 253 10.83 -3.21 -1.80
N ALA A 254 9.61 -2.80 -2.11
CA ALA A 254 8.45 -3.67 -2.16
C ALA A 254 7.60 -3.34 -3.40
N ALA A 255 6.83 -4.32 -3.85
CA ALA A 255 6.02 -4.17 -5.04
C ALA A 255 4.76 -3.35 -4.74
N TYR A 256 4.40 -2.50 -5.68
CA TYR A 256 3.18 -1.69 -5.64
C TYR A 256 2.45 -1.67 -6.99
N PHE A 257 1.16 -1.43 -6.95
CA PHE A 257 0.37 -1.03 -8.09
C PHE A 257 0.42 0.49 -8.24
N GLY A 258 0.79 0.97 -9.42
CA GLY A 258 0.90 2.39 -9.72
C GLY A 258 0.02 2.83 -10.88
N LEU A 259 -0.51 4.06 -10.80
CA LEU A 259 -1.30 4.68 -11.86
C LEU A 259 -0.98 6.16 -12.01
N THR A 260 -0.97 6.61 -13.24
CA THR A 260 -0.88 8.03 -13.62
C THR A 260 -1.93 8.30 -14.71
N ALA A 261 -1.99 9.55 -15.18
CA ALA A 261 -2.84 9.88 -16.33
C ALA A 261 -2.47 9.14 -17.62
N THR A 262 -1.25 8.63 -17.72
CA THR A 262 -0.72 8.02 -18.96
C THR A 262 -0.25 6.58 -18.80
N ASN A 263 0.01 6.12 -17.58
CA ASN A 263 0.60 4.81 -17.33
C ASN A 263 -0.06 4.09 -16.18
N VAL A 264 -0.04 2.76 -16.27
CA VAL A 264 -0.39 1.82 -15.20
C VAL A 264 0.79 0.87 -15.01
N TYR A 265 1.13 0.59 -13.76
CA TYR A 265 2.24 -0.28 -13.36
C TYR A 265 1.71 -1.36 -12.43
N ILE A 266 1.75 -2.63 -12.83
CA ILE A 266 1.15 -3.73 -12.07
C ILE A 266 2.00 -4.14 -10.86
N ALA A 267 3.32 -4.14 -11.00
CA ALA A 267 4.25 -4.58 -9.98
C ALA A 267 5.55 -3.77 -10.05
N ALA A 268 5.44 -2.44 -10.05
CA ALA A 268 6.60 -1.59 -9.86
C ALA A 268 7.11 -1.70 -8.41
N THR A 269 8.32 -1.22 -8.15
CA THR A 269 8.94 -1.31 -6.83
C THR A 269 9.36 0.05 -6.33
N ASP A 270 9.10 0.31 -5.05
CA ASP A 270 9.55 1.52 -4.33
C ASP A 270 10.08 1.16 -2.95
N PRO A 271 10.85 2.06 -2.31
CA PRO A 271 11.37 1.89 -0.97
C PRO A 271 10.29 1.55 0.06
N ARG A 272 10.55 0.54 0.90
CA ARG A 272 9.61 0.10 1.98
C ARG A 272 9.34 1.19 3.02
N GLY A 273 10.24 2.17 3.10
CA GLY A 273 10.06 3.36 3.94
C GLY A 273 8.96 4.30 3.47
N PHE A 274 8.53 4.22 2.21
CA PHE A 274 7.44 5.05 1.70
C PHE A 274 6.12 4.73 2.40
N GLY A 275 5.24 5.71 2.47
CA GLY A 275 3.87 5.55 2.94
C GLY A 275 2.89 5.50 1.77
N LEU A 276 2.32 4.33 1.48
CA LEU A 276 1.33 4.12 0.43
C LEU A 276 0.02 3.57 1.02
N PRO A 277 -1.12 3.82 0.36
CA PRO A 277 -2.39 3.19 0.73
C PRO A 277 -2.38 1.68 0.45
N VAL A 278 -3.34 1.00 1.07
CA VAL A 278 -3.65 -0.42 0.88
C VAL A 278 -5.13 -0.56 0.53
N ARG A 279 -5.44 -1.42 -0.44
CA ARG A 279 -6.80 -1.94 -0.65
C ARG A 279 -6.76 -3.45 -0.41
N CYS A 280 -7.51 -3.93 0.57
CA CYS A 280 -7.38 -5.29 1.03
C CYS A 280 -8.06 -6.30 0.09
N MET A 281 -7.50 -7.51 0.05
CA MET A 281 -8.02 -8.68 -0.61
C MET A 281 -8.59 -9.64 0.44
N ARG A 282 -9.63 -10.39 0.09
CA ARG A 282 -10.17 -11.47 0.94
C ARG A 282 -9.14 -12.60 1.08
N GLU A 283 -8.98 -13.09 2.30
CA GLU A 283 -8.12 -14.22 2.66
C GLU A 283 -8.56 -15.53 2.02
#